data_6ae6fe97e9a70d069ad132c9391bf56f
#
_entry.id   6ae6fe97e9a70d069ad132c9391bf56f
#
_cell.length_a   1.000
_cell.length_b   1.000
_cell.length_c   1.000
_cell.angle_alpha   90.00
_cell.angle_beta   90.00
_cell.angle_gamma   90.00
#
_symmetry.space_group_name_H-M   'P 1'
#
loop_
_entity.id
_entity.type
_entity.pdbx_description
1 polymer ?
#
loop_
_entity_poly.entity_id
_entity_poly.type
_entity_poly.pdbx_seq_one_letter_code
_entity_poly.pdbx_strand_id
1 'polypeptide(L)'
;MIVPKFIFFSARHRVVDNLWTWECEGEFCVRRESRGARTSLATCRMQCGPVPLWPRPTGVTDLGSQSAPFCLHALRLQLRSSHVQRLLQEAFDVFRGNLEHLLPSFCPEEPSRGRLSDFLVTLEVQSEDRNPLLTLGTNESYELLLQPTGAAKLRVEIRAQSFFGARHGLETLSQLVWLDDTSLRVLTRAHIIDAPRFAYRGVLLDTGRNYLPIRALRAAVDGLAACKLNALHWHLSDSQSFPFDSQRIPNMARYGAYSSDRVYSSQDVAQLVEYAHVRGVRVVVELDAPAHAGNGWQWGPNMSVCVNQQPWSMFCGEPPCGQLNPDSEQTYIVLGELYRDLVELTNVTDIFHVGGDELNLQCWAKEMRGPVTNDELIAKWAKFQKRVLQLLAVAMGGTLPRAVVLWSSQMTQPHYAHMYLDPRVYVIQTWGASTWREAPALLQAGFRVILSHLDAWYLDCGFGEWHGAEAGACNPVASWHTIYQHRPWTELVPRTRILGGEACLWGEMVDENSLDAKMWPRAAAFSERMWTDPDGDDVTLRDAHVRLAVQRERLVSRGIGADAMWPQWCDQNPEKCLEPLDTSYT
;
A
#
# COMPACT_ATOMS: atom_id res chain seq x y z
N MET A 1 43.32 -16.18 5.52
CA MET A 1 41.93 -16.40 5.06
C MET A 1 41.78 -15.63 3.77
N ILE A 2 41.69 -16.34 2.65
CA ILE A 2 41.61 -15.78 1.30
C ILE A 2 40.12 -15.60 1.01
N VAL A 3 39.68 -14.36 0.88
CA VAL A 3 38.30 -14.02 0.48
C VAL A 3 38.18 -14.28 -1.04
N PRO A 4 37.27 -15.12 -1.54
CA PRO A 4 37.10 -15.30 -2.96
C PRO A 4 36.49 -14.04 -3.58
N LYS A 5 37.20 -13.43 -4.52
CA LYS A 5 36.66 -12.41 -5.43
C LYS A 5 35.61 -13.07 -6.31
N PHE A 6 34.35 -12.78 -6.08
CA PHE A 6 33.30 -13.07 -7.07
C PHE A 6 33.54 -12.22 -8.31
N ILE A 7 34.00 -12.87 -9.38
CA ILE A 7 34.04 -12.28 -10.72
C ILE A 7 32.61 -12.26 -11.24
N PHE A 8 31.96 -11.10 -11.22
CA PHE A 8 30.73 -10.89 -11.96
C PHE A 8 31.05 -10.98 -13.45
N PHE A 9 30.68 -12.09 -14.08
CA PHE A 9 30.58 -12.16 -15.53
C PHE A 9 29.42 -11.25 -15.95
N SER A 10 29.73 -10.05 -16.42
CA SER A 10 28.81 -9.24 -17.20
C SER A 10 28.48 -10.02 -18.49
N ALA A 11 27.38 -10.75 -18.47
CA ALA A 11 26.82 -11.30 -19.70
C ALA A 11 26.41 -10.11 -20.56
N ARG A 12 27.23 -9.78 -21.58
CA ARG A 12 26.82 -8.88 -22.64
C ARG A 12 25.61 -9.53 -23.32
N HIS A 13 24.41 -9.05 -22.99
CA HIS A 13 23.22 -9.40 -23.76
C HIS A 13 23.52 -8.99 -25.22
N ARG A 14 23.65 -9.97 -26.11
CA ARG A 14 23.59 -9.71 -27.54
C ARG A 14 22.20 -9.16 -27.82
N VAL A 15 22.10 -7.86 -28.07
CA VAL A 15 20.90 -7.28 -28.68
C VAL A 15 20.83 -7.85 -30.09
N VAL A 16 19.88 -8.76 -30.28
CA VAL A 16 19.58 -9.27 -31.64
C VAL A 16 18.97 -8.09 -32.40
N ASP A 17 19.47 -7.80 -33.61
CA ASP A 17 18.87 -6.78 -34.45
C ASP A 17 17.40 -7.13 -34.70
N ASN A 18 16.51 -6.42 -34.04
CA ASN A 18 15.07 -6.61 -34.18
C ASN A 18 14.64 -5.92 -35.48
N LEU A 19 14.06 -6.68 -36.42
CA LEU A 19 13.55 -6.17 -37.68
C LEU A 19 12.25 -5.37 -37.59
N TRP A 20 11.70 -5.24 -36.36
CA TRP A 20 10.37 -4.69 -36.15
C TRP A 20 10.40 -3.22 -35.73
N THR A 21 9.38 -2.49 -36.14
CA THR A 21 8.98 -1.18 -35.65
C THR A 21 7.53 -1.22 -35.21
N TRP A 22 7.11 -0.26 -34.40
CA TRP A 22 5.74 -0.16 -33.90
C TRP A 22 5.08 1.10 -34.41
N GLU A 23 3.87 0.96 -34.94
CA GLU A 23 3.07 2.05 -35.50
C GLU A 23 1.71 2.09 -34.80
N CYS A 24 1.18 3.30 -34.59
CA CYS A 24 -0.13 3.49 -33.99
C CYS A 24 -1.22 3.28 -35.02
N GLU A 25 -2.09 2.29 -34.79
CA GLU A 25 -3.30 2.04 -35.59
C GLU A 25 -4.52 2.05 -34.67
N GLY A 26 -5.38 3.07 -34.81
CA GLY A 26 -6.45 3.30 -33.86
C GLY A 26 -5.91 3.64 -32.46
N GLU A 27 -6.14 2.76 -31.51
CA GLU A 27 -5.70 2.91 -30.12
C GLU A 27 -4.59 1.92 -29.73
N PHE A 28 -4.04 1.18 -30.69
CA PHE A 28 -3.07 0.11 -30.42
C PHE A 28 -1.79 0.28 -31.20
N CYS A 29 -0.68 -0.16 -30.59
CA CYS A 29 0.61 -0.25 -31.22
C CYS A 29 0.74 -1.56 -31.99
N VAL A 30 0.77 -1.50 -33.32
CA VAL A 30 0.85 -2.66 -34.21
C VAL A 30 2.28 -2.83 -34.70
N ARG A 31 2.76 -4.08 -34.70
CA ARG A 31 4.09 -4.45 -35.16
C ARG A 31 4.17 -4.46 -36.69
N ARG A 32 5.17 -3.77 -37.24
CA ARG A 32 5.47 -3.68 -38.68
C ARG A 32 6.91 -4.07 -38.95
N GLU A 33 7.21 -4.53 -40.17
CA GLU A 33 8.59 -4.73 -40.62
C GLU A 33 9.26 -3.38 -40.85
N SER A 34 10.41 -3.16 -40.22
CA SER A 34 11.13 -1.89 -40.33
C SER A 34 11.92 -1.81 -41.65
N ARG A 35 11.75 -0.72 -42.39
CA ARG A 35 12.53 -0.36 -43.56
C ARG A 35 13.38 0.89 -43.34
N GLY A 36 13.48 1.39 -42.11
CA GLY A 36 14.19 2.65 -41.79
C GLY A 36 14.32 2.89 -40.29
N ALA A 37 14.01 4.11 -39.85
CA ALA A 37 14.00 4.46 -38.42
C ALA A 37 12.96 3.61 -37.67
N ARG A 38 13.34 3.13 -36.49
CA ARG A 38 12.53 2.23 -35.68
C ARG A 38 11.91 2.99 -34.52
N THR A 39 10.67 2.66 -34.18
CA THR A 39 9.98 3.08 -32.98
C THR A 39 9.81 1.86 -32.07
N SER A 40 10.28 1.93 -30.83
CA SER A 40 10.06 0.86 -29.85
C SER A 40 8.60 0.76 -29.43
N LEU A 41 8.18 -0.39 -28.88
CA LEU A 41 6.84 -0.56 -28.31
C LEU A 41 6.60 0.45 -27.20
N ALA A 42 7.59 0.68 -26.32
CA ALA A 42 7.49 1.64 -25.24
C ALA A 42 7.23 3.07 -25.76
N THR A 43 7.95 3.50 -26.80
CA THR A 43 7.74 4.81 -27.44
C THR A 43 6.37 4.90 -28.11
N CYS A 44 5.95 3.86 -28.82
CA CYS A 44 4.62 3.83 -29.42
C CYS A 44 3.52 3.97 -28.36
N ARG A 45 3.57 3.21 -27.26
CA ARG A 45 2.59 3.26 -26.16
C ARG A 45 2.46 4.63 -25.51
N MET A 46 3.51 5.44 -25.48
CA MET A 46 3.45 6.81 -24.99
C MET A 46 2.72 7.77 -25.93
N GLN A 47 2.43 7.37 -27.15
CA GLN A 47 1.86 8.20 -28.21
C GLN A 47 0.57 7.63 -28.80
N CYS A 48 0.15 6.45 -28.37
CA CYS A 48 -0.92 5.68 -28.97
C CYS A 48 -1.87 5.10 -27.90
N GLY A 49 -3.15 5.36 -28.04
CA GLY A 49 -4.17 4.84 -27.13
C GLY A 49 -4.14 5.43 -25.73
N PRO A 50 -4.56 4.65 -24.72
CA PRO A 50 -4.58 5.09 -23.34
C PRO A 50 -3.16 5.40 -22.85
N VAL A 51 -2.96 6.62 -22.35
CA VAL A 51 -1.65 7.01 -21.80
C VAL A 51 -1.32 6.14 -20.61
N PRO A 52 -0.14 5.49 -20.56
CA PRO A 52 0.19 4.50 -19.54
C PRO A 52 0.60 5.14 -18.20
N LEU A 53 -0.24 6.03 -17.65
CA LEU A 53 -0.13 6.58 -16.30
C LEU A 53 -0.92 5.73 -15.32
N TRP A 54 -0.31 5.44 -14.18
CA TRP A 54 -0.94 4.69 -13.10
C TRP A 54 -0.59 5.26 -11.72
N PRO A 55 -1.57 5.56 -10.83
CA PRO A 55 -3.00 5.70 -11.13
C PRO A 55 -3.26 6.81 -12.14
N ARG A 56 -4.39 6.71 -12.86
CA ARG A 56 -4.84 7.74 -13.79
C ARG A 56 -5.03 9.07 -13.04
N PRO A 57 -4.48 10.19 -13.53
CA PRO A 57 -4.70 11.49 -12.89
C PRO A 57 -6.18 11.88 -12.87
N THR A 58 -6.59 12.56 -11.80
CA THR A 58 -7.98 12.98 -11.58
C THR A 58 -8.35 14.31 -12.24
N GLY A 59 -7.34 15.14 -12.54
CA GLY A 59 -7.52 16.47 -13.12
C GLY A 59 -7.00 16.57 -14.56
N VAL A 60 -6.40 17.70 -14.88
CA VAL A 60 -5.86 17.97 -16.23
C VAL A 60 -4.78 16.97 -16.59
N THR A 61 -4.86 16.40 -17.79
CA THR A 61 -3.83 15.54 -18.37
C THR A 61 -3.68 15.91 -19.85
N ASP A 62 -2.81 16.88 -20.14
CA ASP A 62 -2.43 17.28 -21.50
C ASP A 62 -1.00 16.81 -21.78
N LEU A 63 -0.83 15.88 -22.72
CA LEU A 63 0.45 15.28 -23.05
C LEU A 63 0.77 15.55 -24.53
N GLY A 64 2.01 15.97 -24.77
CA GLY A 64 2.54 16.09 -26.13
C GLY A 64 2.92 14.72 -26.72
N SER A 65 3.03 14.66 -28.04
CA SER A 65 3.43 13.46 -28.76
C SER A 65 4.96 13.36 -29.00
N GLN A 66 5.73 14.39 -28.65
CA GLN A 66 7.18 14.43 -28.88
C GLN A 66 7.95 13.98 -27.65
N SER A 67 9.03 13.26 -27.88
CA SER A 67 9.97 12.82 -26.85
C SER A 67 11.40 13.10 -27.26
N ALA A 68 12.27 13.23 -26.26
CA ALA A 68 13.70 13.40 -26.48
C ALA A 68 14.48 12.35 -25.67
N PRO A 69 15.57 11.81 -26.23
CA PRO A 69 16.48 10.98 -25.47
C PRO A 69 17.31 11.84 -24.52
N PHE A 70 17.62 11.33 -23.33
CA PHE A 70 18.47 12.01 -22.37
C PHE A 70 19.28 11.02 -21.53
N CYS A 71 20.31 11.53 -20.86
CA CYS A 71 21.10 10.78 -19.89
C CYS A 71 20.84 11.28 -18.48
N LEU A 72 20.85 10.38 -17.48
CA LEU A 72 20.62 10.77 -16.07
C LEU A 72 21.63 11.79 -15.54
N HIS A 73 22.88 11.77 -16.03
CA HIS A 73 23.87 12.76 -15.63
C HIS A 73 23.55 14.19 -16.16
N ALA A 74 22.68 14.30 -17.18
CA ALA A 74 22.19 15.59 -17.69
C ALA A 74 20.97 16.12 -16.91
N LEU A 75 20.46 15.37 -15.93
CA LEU A 75 19.38 15.81 -15.05
C LEU A 75 19.94 16.76 -13.98
N ARG A 76 19.40 17.97 -13.90
CA ARG A 76 19.75 19.00 -12.91
C ARG A 76 18.58 19.25 -12.00
N LEU A 77 18.77 19.07 -10.69
CA LEU A 77 17.76 19.32 -9.66
C LEU A 77 17.88 20.75 -9.12
N GLN A 78 16.76 21.43 -9.00
CA GLN A 78 16.61 22.70 -8.30
C GLN A 78 15.48 22.58 -7.29
N LEU A 79 15.79 22.65 -6.01
CA LEU A 79 14.81 22.58 -4.93
C LEU A 79 14.42 23.99 -4.49
N ARG A 80 13.11 24.24 -4.46
CA ARG A 80 12.52 25.50 -3.97
C ARG A 80 11.66 25.21 -2.73
N SER A 81 12.32 25.03 -1.60
CA SER A 81 11.69 24.87 -0.29
C SER A 81 12.65 25.36 0.78
N SER A 82 12.13 25.98 1.82
CA SER A 82 12.91 26.43 2.97
C SER A 82 12.96 25.39 4.11
N HIS A 83 12.00 24.48 4.18
CA HIS A 83 11.80 23.59 5.35
C HIS A 83 11.98 22.11 5.05
N VAL A 84 11.60 21.65 3.85
CA VAL A 84 11.61 20.21 3.49
C VAL A 84 12.67 19.85 2.45
N GLN A 85 13.71 20.68 2.31
CA GLN A 85 14.75 20.51 1.28
C GLN A 85 15.44 19.14 1.38
N ARG A 86 15.76 18.67 2.59
CA ARG A 86 16.37 17.34 2.81
C ARG A 86 15.45 16.22 2.32
N LEU A 87 14.18 16.23 2.70
CA LEU A 87 13.21 15.21 2.28
C LEU A 87 12.97 15.23 0.76
N LEU A 88 12.91 16.41 0.15
CA LEU A 88 12.80 16.52 -1.31
C LEU A 88 14.04 15.96 -2.02
N GLN A 89 15.24 16.16 -1.44
CA GLN A 89 16.46 15.55 -1.96
C GLN A 89 16.42 14.02 -1.86
N GLU A 90 16.02 13.49 -0.71
CA GLU A 90 15.88 12.05 -0.49
C GLU A 90 14.82 11.43 -1.43
N ALA A 91 13.68 12.10 -1.61
CA ALA A 91 12.67 11.66 -2.59
C ALA A 91 13.16 11.71 -4.04
N PHE A 92 13.98 12.71 -4.38
CA PHE A 92 14.63 12.78 -5.69
C PHE A 92 15.66 11.65 -5.86
N ASP A 93 16.41 11.31 -4.82
CA ASP A 93 17.39 10.21 -4.88
C ASP A 93 16.67 8.86 -5.09
N VAL A 94 15.50 8.65 -4.47
CA VAL A 94 14.63 7.50 -4.76
C VAL A 94 14.15 7.52 -6.22
N PHE A 95 13.65 8.67 -6.70
CA PHE A 95 13.24 8.84 -8.10
C PHE A 95 14.37 8.51 -9.07
N ARG A 96 15.57 9.05 -8.82
CA ARG A 96 16.76 8.80 -9.64
C ARG A 96 17.16 7.32 -9.63
N GLY A 97 17.18 6.68 -8.44
CA GLY A 97 17.44 5.24 -8.30
C GLY A 97 16.46 4.39 -9.11
N ASN A 98 15.15 4.73 -9.08
CA ASN A 98 14.14 4.04 -9.89
C ASN A 98 14.42 4.15 -11.41
N LEU A 99 14.95 5.27 -11.88
CA LEU A 99 15.35 5.42 -13.29
C LEU A 99 16.66 4.69 -13.61
N GLU A 100 17.58 4.60 -12.65
CA GLU A 100 18.83 3.83 -12.81
C GLU A 100 18.54 2.33 -13.03
N HIS A 101 17.52 1.78 -12.39
CA HIS A 101 17.08 0.40 -12.62
C HIS A 101 16.56 0.13 -14.06
N LEU A 102 16.14 1.15 -14.78
CA LEU A 102 15.75 1.00 -16.19
C LEU A 102 16.96 0.90 -17.13
N LEU A 103 18.15 1.30 -16.66
CA LEU A 103 19.33 1.36 -17.52
C LEU A 103 20.11 0.04 -17.50
N PRO A 104 20.30 -0.64 -18.64
CA PRO A 104 21.51 -1.40 -18.84
C PRO A 104 22.64 -0.37 -18.99
N SER A 105 23.63 -0.37 -18.14
CA SER A 105 24.98 0.26 -18.13
C SER A 105 25.43 1.21 -19.28
N PHE A 106 24.55 1.84 -20.03
CA PHE A 106 24.86 2.50 -21.29
C PHE A 106 24.30 3.93 -21.41
N CYS A 107 24.74 4.83 -20.53
CA CYS A 107 25.02 6.19 -21.00
C CYS A 107 26.54 6.25 -21.27
N PRO A 108 27.00 6.64 -22.46
CA PRO A 108 28.42 6.81 -22.70
C PRO A 108 29.02 7.79 -21.70
N GLU A 109 30.06 7.38 -20.99
CA GLU A 109 30.74 8.23 -19.98
C GLU A 109 31.43 9.46 -20.61
N GLU A 110 31.62 9.47 -21.94
CA GLU A 110 32.23 10.60 -22.64
C GLU A 110 31.30 11.22 -23.68
N PRO A 111 31.19 12.56 -23.72
CA PRO A 111 30.45 13.29 -24.75
C PRO A 111 31.20 13.20 -26.10
N SER A 112 30.84 12.26 -26.94
CA SER A 112 31.21 12.34 -28.33
C SER A 112 30.45 13.51 -28.96
N ARG A 113 31.20 14.50 -29.49
CA ARG A 113 30.68 15.76 -30.03
C ARG A 113 29.47 15.52 -30.96
N GLY A 114 28.32 16.09 -30.57
CA GLY A 114 27.08 16.11 -31.36
C GLY A 114 26.07 14.98 -31.09
N ARG A 115 26.08 14.30 -29.92
CA ARG A 115 25.13 13.24 -29.58
C ARG A 115 24.47 13.48 -28.18
N LEU A 116 23.41 12.76 -27.91
CA LEU A 116 22.56 12.58 -26.72
C LEU A 116 22.96 13.27 -25.38
N SER A 117 24.26 13.53 -25.16
CA SER A 117 24.81 14.17 -23.95
C SER A 117 24.41 15.63 -23.78
N ASP A 118 23.89 16.28 -24.84
CA ASP A 118 23.64 17.71 -24.83
C ASP A 118 22.19 18.06 -24.42
N PHE A 119 21.28 17.06 -24.28
CA PHE A 119 19.91 17.32 -23.88
C PHE A 119 19.81 17.49 -22.35
N LEU A 120 19.73 18.74 -21.91
CA LEU A 120 19.67 19.09 -20.49
C LEU A 120 18.23 19.11 -19.98
N VAL A 121 17.96 18.32 -18.95
CA VAL A 121 16.70 18.34 -18.19
C VAL A 121 16.91 19.08 -16.87
N THR A 122 16.23 20.20 -16.68
CA THR A 122 16.21 20.91 -15.41
C THR A 122 14.91 20.61 -14.71
N LEU A 123 15.00 19.92 -13.57
CA LEU A 123 13.86 19.59 -12.70
C LEU A 123 13.79 20.57 -11.53
N GLU A 124 12.74 21.36 -11.49
CA GLU A 124 12.43 22.23 -10.36
C GLU A 124 11.32 21.58 -9.52
N VAL A 125 11.58 21.39 -8.22
CA VAL A 125 10.59 20.85 -7.28
C VAL A 125 10.31 21.91 -6.21
N GLN A 126 9.04 22.27 -6.07
CA GLN A 126 8.58 23.26 -5.10
C GLN A 126 7.59 22.61 -4.14
N SER A 127 7.80 22.82 -2.83
CA SER A 127 6.85 22.50 -1.78
C SER A 127 6.77 23.63 -0.77
N GLU A 128 5.55 23.95 -0.35
CA GLU A 128 5.25 25.00 0.66
C GLU A 128 5.22 24.43 2.08
N ASP A 129 5.46 23.13 2.23
CA ASP A 129 5.34 22.40 3.49
C ASP A 129 6.30 22.92 4.55
N ARG A 130 5.79 23.14 5.76
CA ARG A 130 6.57 23.55 6.94
C ARG A 130 6.74 22.44 7.95
N ASN A 131 5.85 21.47 7.94
CA ASN A 131 5.86 20.31 8.83
C ASN A 131 5.38 19.08 8.04
N PRO A 132 6.29 18.29 7.50
CA PRO A 132 5.98 17.20 6.58
C PRO A 132 5.46 15.97 7.31
N LEU A 133 4.33 16.10 7.99
CA LEU A 133 3.62 14.98 8.61
C LEU A 133 2.48 14.54 7.69
N LEU A 134 2.46 13.25 7.35
CA LEU A 134 1.36 12.68 6.58
C LEU A 134 0.16 12.42 7.51
N THR A 135 -0.88 13.20 7.34
CA THR A 135 -2.13 13.12 8.09
C THR A 135 -3.32 12.88 7.16
N LEU A 136 -4.48 12.55 7.71
CA LEU A 136 -5.73 12.44 6.93
C LEU A 136 -6.16 13.78 6.29
N GLY A 137 -5.62 14.91 6.75
CA GLY A 137 -5.86 16.23 6.20
C GLY A 137 -4.76 16.75 5.28
N THR A 138 -3.73 15.98 5.00
CA THR A 138 -2.62 16.39 4.15
C THR A 138 -3.08 16.60 2.70
N ASN A 139 -2.72 17.74 2.11
CA ASN A 139 -2.96 17.99 0.70
C ASN A 139 -1.90 17.28 -0.15
N GLU A 140 -2.27 16.19 -0.79
CA GLU A 140 -1.39 15.37 -1.64
C GLU A 140 -1.47 15.77 -3.13
N SER A 141 -2.14 16.89 -3.47
CA SER A 141 -2.21 17.39 -4.85
C SER A 141 -0.87 17.93 -5.36
N TYR A 142 -0.70 17.87 -6.67
CA TYR A 142 0.46 18.43 -7.34
C TYR A 142 0.11 18.92 -8.76
N GLU A 143 0.95 19.80 -9.28
CA GLU A 143 1.01 20.20 -10.68
C GLU A 143 2.37 19.79 -11.25
N LEU A 144 2.39 19.11 -12.39
CA LEU A 144 3.58 18.71 -13.14
C LEU A 144 3.53 19.33 -14.53
N LEU A 145 4.57 20.12 -14.86
CA LEU A 145 4.69 20.80 -16.14
C LEU A 145 6.03 20.46 -16.80
N LEU A 146 5.98 20.00 -18.05
CA LEU A 146 7.12 19.77 -18.90
C LEU A 146 7.07 20.72 -20.08
N GLN A 147 8.13 21.52 -20.31
CA GLN A 147 8.20 22.52 -21.38
C GLN A 147 9.59 22.59 -22.01
N PRO A 148 9.73 22.50 -23.35
CA PRO A 148 10.98 22.81 -24.02
C PRO A 148 11.36 24.27 -23.80
N THR A 149 12.63 24.55 -23.45
CA THR A 149 13.16 25.90 -23.28
C THR A 149 14.23 26.23 -24.33
N GLY A 150 14.41 25.36 -25.31
CA GLY A 150 15.35 25.46 -26.42
C GLY A 150 15.48 24.13 -27.15
N ALA A 151 16.28 24.09 -28.20
CA ALA A 151 16.44 22.90 -29.07
C ALA A 151 16.92 21.65 -28.30
N ALA A 152 17.69 21.82 -27.22
CA ALA A 152 18.26 20.73 -26.43
C ALA A 152 18.06 20.94 -24.92
N LYS A 153 16.96 21.60 -24.51
CA LYS A 153 16.69 21.91 -23.11
C LYS A 153 15.22 21.67 -22.76
N LEU A 154 14.99 20.91 -21.69
CA LEU A 154 13.67 20.67 -21.11
C LEU A 154 13.65 21.23 -19.69
N ARG A 155 12.63 22.01 -19.36
CA ARG A 155 12.30 22.41 -18.01
C ARG A 155 11.14 21.55 -17.52
N VAL A 156 11.30 20.96 -16.36
CA VAL A 156 10.29 20.20 -15.65
C VAL A 156 10.02 20.91 -14.35
N GLU A 157 8.78 21.24 -14.08
CA GLU A 157 8.36 21.87 -12.82
C GLU A 157 7.35 20.98 -12.10
N ILE A 158 7.60 20.71 -10.82
CA ILE A 158 6.65 20.10 -9.90
C ILE A 158 6.32 21.11 -8.81
N ARG A 159 5.04 21.45 -8.67
CA ARG A 159 4.54 22.35 -7.65
C ARG A 159 3.52 21.62 -6.78
N ALA A 160 3.70 21.69 -5.46
CA ALA A 160 2.79 21.07 -4.49
C ALA A 160 2.74 21.90 -3.21
N GLN A 161 1.63 21.82 -2.48
CA GLN A 161 1.52 22.42 -1.16
C GLN A 161 2.27 21.61 -0.10
N SER A 162 2.27 20.27 -0.22
CA SER A 162 2.97 19.38 0.69
C SER A 162 4.17 18.68 0.04
N PHE A 163 5.07 18.18 0.89
CA PHE A 163 6.12 17.25 0.48
C PHE A 163 5.53 16.01 -0.25
N PHE A 164 4.42 15.49 0.25
CA PHE A 164 3.78 14.29 -0.28
C PHE A 164 3.22 14.50 -1.69
N GLY A 165 2.61 15.66 -1.97
CA GLY A 165 2.21 16.03 -3.31
C GLY A 165 3.41 16.14 -4.27
N ALA A 166 4.51 16.77 -3.84
CA ALA A 166 5.73 16.86 -4.64
C ALA A 166 6.31 15.47 -4.95
N ARG A 167 6.32 14.57 -3.97
CA ARG A 167 6.74 13.17 -4.14
C ARG A 167 5.86 12.44 -5.16
N HIS A 168 4.53 12.63 -5.14
CA HIS A 168 3.63 12.06 -6.14
C HIS A 168 3.87 12.63 -7.53
N GLY A 169 4.23 13.91 -7.63
CA GLY A 169 4.68 14.53 -8.88
C GLY A 169 5.94 13.88 -9.44
N LEU A 170 6.92 13.55 -8.59
CA LEU A 170 8.13 12.80 -8.99
C LEU A 170 7.78 11.38 -9.49
N GLU A 171 6.84 10.69 -8.83
CA GLU A 171 6.38 9.38 -9.29
C GLU A 171 5.72 9.46 -10.67
N THR A 172 4.86 10.46 -10.91
CA THR A 172 4.25 10.66 -12.22
C THR A 172 5.30 11.04 -13.28
N LEU A 173 6.28 11.87 -12.94
CA LEU A 173 7.39 12.17 -13.82
C LEU A 173 8.15 10.90 -14.22
N SER A 174 8.38 9.98 -13.27
CA SER A 174 9.06 8.71 -13.56
C SER A 174 8.33 7.87 -14.62
N GLN A 175 6.99 7.99 -14.69
CA GLN A 175 6.15 7.29 -15.65
C GLN A 175 6.15 7.95 -17.04
N LEU A 176 6.59 9.20 -17.14
CA LEU A 176 6.81 9.93 -18.40
C LEU A 176 8.25 9.75 -18.94
N VAL A 177 9.03 8.92 -18.28
CA VAL A 177 10.38 8.50 -18.68
C VAL A 177 10.37 7.00 -18.95
N TRP A 178 10.93 6.57 -20.07
CA TRP A 178 10.98 5.15 -20.43
C TRP A 178 12.29 4.80 -21.14
N LEU A 179 12.61 3.53 -21.13
CA LEU A 179 13.73 2.98 -21.94
C LEU A 179 13.24 2.72 -23.37
N ASP A 180 13.92 3.32 -24.34
CA ASP A 180 13.70 3.11 -25.77
C ASP A 180 14.89 2.33 -26.33
N ASP A 181 14.77 1.00 -26.37
CA ASP A 181 15.80 0.05 -26.80
C ASP A 181 17.18 0.28 -26.13
N THR A 182 17.81 1.41 -26.37
CA THR A 182 19.19 1.70 -25.93
C THR A 182 19.36 2.97 -25.09
N SER A 183 18.35 3.80 -24.97
CA SER A 183 18.44 5.08 -24.25
C SER A 183 17.17 5.43 -23.50
N LEU A 184 17.32 6.18 -22.43
CA LEU A 184 16.14 6.80 -21.78
C LEU A 184 15.57 7.89 -22.68
N ARG A 185 14.25 7.94 -22.71
CA ARG A 185 13.50 9.03 -23.34
C ARG A 185 12.56 9.68 -22.33
N VAL A 186 12.26 10.94 -22.56
CA VAL A 186 11.29 11.70 -21.75
C VAL A 186 10.34 12.44 -22.68
N LEU A 187 9.06 12.56 -22.34
CA LEU A 187 8.15 13.46 -23.02
C LEU A 187 8.66 14.90 -22.91
N THR A 188 8.59 15.66 -24.01
CA THR A 188 9.05 17.04 -24.01
C THR A 188 7.98 18.05 -23.63
N ARG A 189 6.71 17.65 -23.63
CA ARG A 189 5.57 18.48 -23.21
C ARG A 189 4.58 17.64 -22.42
N ALA A 190 4.23 18.13 -21.24
CA ALA A 190 3.12 17.62 -20.44
C ALA A 190 2.59 18.70 -19.51
N HIS A 191 1.29 18.69 -19.22
CA HIS A 191 0.68 19.42 -18.12
C HIS A 191 -0.30 18.50 -17.40
N ILE A 192 0.02 18.19 -16.14
CA ILE A 192 -0.77 17.29 -15.29
C ILE A 192 -1.10 18.00 -14.00
N ILE A 193 -2.39 18.04 -13.65
CA ILE A 193 -2.88 18.46 -12.33
C ILE A 193 -3.59 17.25 -11.74
N ASP A 194 -3.19 16.83 -10.54
CA ASP A 194 -3.65 15.57 -9.97
C ASP A 194 -3.81 15.66 -8.45
N ALA A 195 -4.76 14.90 -7.91
CA ALA A 195 -5.01 14.78 -6.48
C ALA A 195 -5.74 13.46 -6.17
N PRO A 196 -5.54 12.84 -5.00
CA PRO A 196 -6.25 11.62 -4.63
C PRO A 196 -7.72 11.88 -4.32
N ARG A 197 -8.58 10.90 -4.65
CA ARG A 197 -10.01 10.92 -4.30
C ARG A 197 -10.24 10.68 -2.80
N PHE A 198 -9.47 9.77 -2.20
CA PHE A 198 -9.58 9.38 -0.80
C PHE A 198 -8.30 9.69 -0.03
N ALA A 199 -8.45 10.15 1.21
CA ALA A 199 -7.35 10.51 2.09
C ALA A 199 -6.60 9.29 2.65
N TYR A 200 -7.29 8.16 2.84
CA TYR A 200 -6.71 6.91 3.31
C TYR A 200 -6.72 5.87 2.18
N ARG A 201 -5.55 5.33 1.86
CA ARG A 201 -5.34 4.36 0.78
C ARG A 201 -4.32 3.33 1.28
N GLY A 202 -4.83 2.32 2.02
CA GLY A 202 -4.00 1.39 2.78
C GLY A 202 -3.84 0.03 2.14
N VAL A 203 -2.77 -0.65 2.56
CA VAL A 203 -2.62 -2.10 2.44
C VAL A 203 -2.18 -2.63 3.79
N LEU A 204 -2.90 -3.65 4.27
CA LEU A 204 -2.52 -4.41 5.45
C LEU A 204 -1.53 -5.51 5.08
N LEU A 205 -0.49 -5.65 5.89
CA LEU A 205 0.41 -6.81 5.92
C LEU A 205 0.45 -7.38 7.34
N ASP A 206 0.24 -8.66 7.43
CA ASP A 206 0.24 -9.42 8.67
C ASP A 206 1.59 -10.11 8.88
N THR A 207 2.21 -9.86 10.02
CA THR A 207 3.48 -10.46 10.45
C THR A 207 3.36 -11.29 11.73
N GLY A 208 2.15 -11.41 12.24
CA GLY A 208 1.82 -12.26 13.38
C GLY A 208 1.62 -13.72 12.97
N ARG A 209 0.93 -14.00 11.85
CA ARG A 209 0.72 -15.36 11.35
C ARG A 209 2.00 -15.95 10.77
N ASN A 210 2.61 -15.28 9.80
CA ASN A 210 3.92 -15.63 9.28
C ASN A 210 4.86 -14.41 9.30
N TYR A 211 6.08 -14.61 9.77
CA TYR A 211 7.08 -13.54 9.84
C TYR A 211 7.52 -13.09 8.45
N LEU A 212 7.49 -11.80 8.20
CA LEU A 212 8.02 -11.15 7.01
C LEU A 212 9.31 -10.38 7.36
N PRO A 213 10.45 -10.63 6.70
CA PRO A 213 11.67 -9.88 6.99
C PRO A 213 11.54 -8.41 6.58
N ILE A 214 12.25 -7.51 7.25
CA ILE A 214 12.22 -6.05 6.99
C ILE A 214 12.45 -5.72 5.51
N ARG A 215 13.26 -6.50 4.80
CA ARG A 215 13.47 -6.29 3.35
C ARG A 215 12.17 -6.47 2.55
N ALA A 216 11.31 -7.41 2.93
CA ALA A 216 10.03 -7.64 2.27
C ALA A 216 9.05 -6.50 2.55
N LEU A 217 9.00 -5.99 3.80
CA LEU A 217 8.20 -4.82 4.15
C LEU A 217 8.67 -3.56 3.41
N ARG A 218 9.99 -3.37 3.24
CA ARG A 218 10.53 -2.26 2.43
C ARG A 218 10.15 -2.39 0.96
N ALA A 219 10.24 -3.59 0.37
CA ALA A 219 9.79 -3.83 -1.01
C ALA A 219 8.29 -3.53 -1.19
N ALA A 220 7.47 -3.94 -0.21
CA ALA A 220 6.05 -3.59 -0.22
C ALA A 220 5.85 -2.06 -0.18
N VAL A 221 6.57 -1.33 0.67
CA VAL A 221 6.53 0.15 0.72
C VAL A 221 6.95 0.76 -0.63
N ASP A 222 7.96 0.23 -1.31
CA ASP A 222 8.33 0.70 -2.66
C ASP A 222 7.18 0.52 -3.67
N GLY A 223 6.48 -0.61 -3.61
CA GLY A 223 5.30 -0.87 -4.44
C GLY A 223 4.12 0.06 -4.10
N LEU A 224 3.84 0.27 -2.80
CA LEU A 224 2.82 1.23 -2.35
C LEU A 224 3.10 2.62 -2.90
N ALA A 225 4.33 3.07 -2.76
CA ALA A 225 4.80 4.35 -3.26
C ALA A 225 4.69 4.48 -4.78
N ALA A 226 5.05 3.43 -5.53
CA ALA A 226 4.93 3.38 -7.00
C ALA A 226 3.48 3.48 -7.49
N CYS A 227 2.53 3.07 -6.65
CA CYS A 227 1.10 3.10 -6.92
C CYS A 227 0.35 4.24 -6.20
N LYS A 228 1.06 5.18 -5.55
CA LYS A 228 0.48 6.30 -4.78
C LYS A 228 -0.47 5.86 -3.65
N LEU A 229 -0.31 4.66 -3.12
CA LEU A 229 -0.89 4.23 -1.85
C LEU A 229 -0.12 4.93 -0.72
N ASN A 230 -0.79 5.28 0.40
CA ASN A 230 -0.20 6.14 1.42
C ASN A 230 -0.22 5.57 2.84
N ALA A 231 -0.61 4.31 3.00
CA ALA A 231 -0.58 3.64 4.30
C ALA A 231 -0.15 2.17 4.16
N LEU A 232 0.87 1.80 4.91
CA LEU A 232 1.16 0.42 5.27
C LEU A 232 0.50 0.17 6.63
N HIS A 233 -0.57 -0.60 6.65
CA HIS A 233 -1.14 -1.10 7.89
C HIS A 233 -0.35 -2.35 8.29
N TRP A 234 0.37 -2.25 9.39
CA TRP A 234 1.22 -3.33 9.88
C TRP A 234 0.55 -4.03 11.05
N HIS A 235 -0.14 -5.15 10.77
CA HIS A 235 -0.65 -6.06 11.77
C HIS A 235 0.54 -6.83 12.38
N LEU A 236 1.06 -6.28 13.48
CA LEU A 236 2.41 -6.58 13.99
C LEU A 236 2.48 -7.94 14.66
N SER A 237 1.44 -8.31 15.41
CA SER A 237 1.36 -9.52 16.22
C SER A 237 -0.05 -10.09 16.23
N ASP A 238 -0.13 -11.40 16.45
CA ASP A 238 -1.37 -12.15 16.60
C ASP A 238 -1.21 -13.29 17.62
N SER A 239 -2.22 -14.14 17.77
CA SER A 239 -2.18 -15.31 18.65
C SER A 239 -1.06 -16.28 18.33
N GLN A 240 -0.63 -16.37 17.05
CA GLN A 240 0.43 -17.24 16.57
C GLN A 240 1.82 -16.76 16.98
N SER A 241 2.09 -15.44 16.90
CA SER A 241 3.38 -14.91 17.32
C SER A 241 3.35 -13.43 17.72
N PHE A 242 4.34 -13.05 18.51
CA PHE A 242 4.64 -11.68 18.91
C PHE A 242 6.10 -11.34 18.53
N PRO A 243 6.37 -10.86 17.32
CA PRO A 243 7.72 -10.67 16.83
C PRO A 243 8.36 -9.31 17.21
N PHE A 244 7.64 -8.41 17.88
CA PHE A 244 8.17 -7.10 18.25
C PHE A 244 9.03 -7.17 19.53
N ASP A 245 10.33 -6.85 19.40
CA ASP A 245 11.26 -6.76 20.53
C ASP A 245 11.16 -5.38 21.21
N SER A 246 10.13 -5.27 22.06
CA SER A 246 9.89 -4.08 22.87
C SER A 246 11.03 -3.87 23.87
N GLN A 247 11.56 -2.65 23.94
CA GLN A 247 12.58 -2.30 24.93
C GLN A 247 12.02 -2.27 26.35
N ARG A 248 10.74 -1.87 26.51
CA ARG A 248 10.07 -1.79 27.81
C ARG A 248 9.61 -3.16 28.29
N ILE A 249 9.15 -4.02 27.37
CA ILE A 249 8.60 -5.34 27.68
C ILE A 249 9.27 -6.43 26.80
N PRO A 250 10.57 -6.70 26.97
CA PRO A 250 11.29 -7.66 26.11
C PRO A 250 10.78 -9.11 26.22
N ASN A 251 10.03 -9.41 27.28
CA ASN A 251 9.43 -10.73 27.43
C ASN A 251 8.37 -11.05 26.37
N MET A 252 7.77 -10.05 25.75
CA MET A 252 6.79 -10.31 24.68
C MET A 252 7.41 -11.12 23.54
N ALA A 253 8.49 -10.63 22.94
CA ALA A 253 9.20 -11.35 21.87
C ALA A 253 9.89 -12.63 22.37
N ARG A 254 10.47 -12.62 23.58
CA ARG A 254 11.14 -13.81 24.16
C ARG A 254 10.22 -15.02 24.26
N TYR A 255 8.94 -14.80 24.55
CA TYR A 255 7.94 -15.86 24.72
C TYR A 255 7.02 -16.01 23.50
N GLY A 256 6.99 -14.99 22.60
CA GLY A 256 6.03 -14.95 21.49
C GLY A 256 6.65 -15.05 20.10
N ALA A 257 7.92 -14.73 19.90
CA ALA A 257 8.54 -14.84 18.59
C ALA A 257 8.78 -16.31 18.17
N TYR A 258 8.72 -16.58 16.88
CA TYR A 258 9.00 -17.93 16.34
C TYR A 258 10.46 -18.38 16.55
N SER A 259 11.40 -17.44 16.52
CA SER A 259 12.83 -17.68 16.77
C SER A 259 13.54 -16.34 17.05
N SER A 260 14.76 -16.41 17.54
CA SER A 260 15.55 -15.23 17.90
C SER A 260 15.92 -14.31 16.72
N ASP A 261 15.86 -14.81 15.50
CA ASP A 261 16.11 -14.10 14.24
C ASP A 261 14.83 -13.63 13.52
N ARG A 262 13.64 -14.03 14.04
CA ARG A 262 12.33 -13.61 13.54
C ARG A 262 11.69 -12.61 14.48
N VAL A 263 12.40 -11.51 14.69
CA VAL A 263 11.99 -10.39 15.55
C VAL A 263 12.24 -9.07 14.84
N TYR A 264 11.46 -8.07 15.20
CA TYR A 264 11.66 -6.68 14.78
C TYR A 264 12.20 -5.89 15.98
N SER A 265 13.43 -5.43 15.91
CA SER A 265 13.99 -4.53 16.90
C SER A 265 13.33 -3.14 16.81
N SER A 266 13.42 -2.35 17.86
CA SER A 266 12.99 -0.94 17.85
C SER A 266 13.68 -0.16 16.72
N GLN A 267 14.93 -0.50 16.40
CA GLN A 267 15.66 0.12 15.28
C GLN A 267 15.05 -0.27 13.92
N ASP A 268 14.65 -1.52 13.72
CA ASP A 268 14.00 -1.98 12.49
C ASP A 268 12.70 -1.23 12.26
N VAL A 269 11.86 -1.08 13.30
CA VAL A 269 10.61 -0.33 13.23
C VAL A 269 10.85 1.13 12.87
N ALA A 270 11.75 1.82 13.60
CA ALA A 270 12.04 3.24 13.33
C ALA A 270 12.61 3.46 11.92
N GLN A 271 13.50 2.57 11.45
CA GLN A 271 14.07 2.65 10.11
C GLN A 271 13.02 2.37 9.02
N LEU A 272 12.06 1.47 9.24
CA LEU A 272 10.97 1.23 8.30
C LEU A 272 10.05 2.45 8.21
N VAL A 273 9.75 3.09 9.33
CA VAL A 273 8.92 4.30 9.38
C VAL A 273 9.58 5.45 8.61
N GLU A 274 10.87 5.70 8.81
CA GLU A 274 11.61 6.74 8.06
C GLU A 274 11.69 6.40 6.57
N TYR A 275 11.95 5.13 6.23
CA TYR A 275 11.97 4.64 4.86
C TYR A 275 10.64 4.86 4.14
N ALA A 276 9.53 4.58 4.83
CA ALA A 276 8.18 4.77 4.32
C ALA A 276 7.85 6.27 4.18
N HIS A 277 8.23 7.08 5.15
CA HIS A 277 7.98 8.53 5.18
C HIS A 277 8.55 9.24 3.94
N VAL A 278 9.80 9.00 3.59
CA VAL A 278 10.45 9.53 2.37
C VAL A 278 9.70 9.13 1.10
N ARG A 279 9.00 8.02 1.13
CA ARG A 279 8.20 7.47 0.02
C ARG A 279 6.74 7.93 0.01
N GLY A 280 6.36 8.75 0.98
CA GLY A 280 4.99 9.25 1.11
C GLY A 280 4.01 8.20 1.65
N VAL A 281 4.52 7.22 2.40
CA VAL A 281 3.73 6.16 3.03
C VAL A 281 3.84 6.29 4.54
N ARG A 282 2.71 6.31 5.26
CA ARG A 282 2.67 6.18 6.71
C ARG A 282 2.68 4.70 7.10
N VAL A 283 3.27 4.37 8.24
CA VAL A 283 3.14 3.06 8.86
C VAL A 283 2.09 3.17 9.97
N VAL A 284 0.97 2.50 9.80
CA VAL A 284 -0.08 2.37 10.81
C VAL A 284 0.14 1.03 11.49
N VAL A 285 0.71 1.04 12.70
CA VAL A 285 0.95 -0.20 13.44
C VAL A 285 -0.31 -0.58 14.19
N GLU A 286 -0.64 -1.85 14.13
CA GLU A 286 -1.68 -2.49 14.92
C GLU A 286 -1.06 -3.45 15.93
N LEU A 287 -1.50 -3.32 17.17
CA LEU A 287 -1.36 -4.34 18.20
C LEU A 287 -2.78 -4.74 18.60
N ASP A 288 -3.22 -5.87 18.07
CA ASP A 288 -4.61 -6.28 18.23
C ASP A 288 -4.95 -6.68 19.66
N ALA A 289 -6.11 -6.25 20.10
CA ALA A 289 -6.64 -6.47 21.46
C ALA A 289 -8.16 -6.25 21.50
N PRO A 290 -8.93 -7.04 22.28
CA PRO A 290 -8.46 -8.04 23.25
C PRO A 290 -8.32 -9.46 22.70
N ALA A 291 -8.86 -9.77 21.50
CA ALA A 291 -8.63 -11.07 20.84
C ALA A 291 -7.25 -11.08 20.16
N HIS A 292 -6.94 -12.12 19.40
CA HIS A 292 -5.67 -12.24 18.68
C HIS A 292 -4.42 -12.04 19.56
N ALA A 293 -4.49 -12.46 20.84
CA ALA A 293 -3.49 -12.18 21.87
C ALA A 293 -3.13 -13.45 22.65
N GLY A 294 -2.43 -14.37 21.99
CA GLY A 294 -1.99 -15.66 22.53
C GLY A 294 -0.50 -15.66 22.92
N ASN A 295 0.36 -16.06 21.99
CA ASN A 295 1.79 -16.13 22.22
C ASN A 295 2.39 -14.76 22.50
N GLY A 296 3.31 -14.72 23.46
CA GLY A 296 3.88 -13.47 23.97
C GLY A 296 3.18 -12.95 25.22
N TRP A 297 1.88 -13.21 25.42
CA TRP A 297 1.14 -12.74 26.59
C TRP A 297 1.13 -13.73 27.77
N GLN A 298 1.38 -15.01 27.52
CA GLN A 298 1.31 -16.08 28.53
C GLN A 298 2.49 -16.07 29.55
N TRP A 299 3.51 -15.24 29.36
CA TRP A 299 4.65 -15.20 30.31
C TRP A 299 4.28 -14.61 31.67
N GLY A 300 3.29 -13.74 31.72
CA GLY A 300 2.84 -13.15 32.97
C GLY A 300 1.57 -13.79 33.52
N PRO A 301 1.38 -13.73 34.85
CA PRO A 301 0.23 -14.35 35.47
C PRO A 301 -1.07 -13.64 35.05
N ASN A 302 -2.05 -14.42 34.59
CA ASN A 302 -3.41 -13.97 34.30
C ASN A 302 -3.53 -12.82 33.26
N MET A 303 -2.53 -12.61 32.41
CA MET A 303 -2.62 -11.55 31.39
C MET A 303 -3.49 -11.94 30.21
N SER A 304 -3.52 -13.21 29.85
CA SER A 304 -4.35 -13.76 28.78
C SER A 304 -5.14 -14.96 29.24
N VAL A 305 -6.24 -15.23 28.57
CA VAL A 305 -7.18 -16.33 28.83
C VAL A 305 -7.37 -17.17 27.57
N CYS A 306 -7.81 -18.40 27.72
CA CYS A 306 -8.04 -19.38 26.66
C CYS A 306 -6.81 -19.68 25.78
N VAL A 307 -5.61 -19.41 26.24
CA VAL A 307 -4.38 -19.67 25.45
C VAL A 307 -4.27 -21.17 25.11
N ASN A 308 -4.15 -21.48 23.81
CA ASN A 308 -4.12 -22.84 23.29
C ASN A 308 -5.32 -23.72 23.70
N GLN A 309 -6.47 -23.10 24.06
CA GLN A 309 -7.66 -23.85 24.49
C GLN A 309 -8.21 -24.73 23.36
N GLN A 310 -8.59 -25.98 23.73
CA GLN A 310 -9.19 -26.95 22.81
C GLN A 310 -10.62 -27.33 23.23
N PRO A 311 -11.51 -27.65 22.30
CA PRO A 311 -11.36 -27.48 20.85
C PRO A 311 -11.34 -25.99 20.51
N TRP A 312 -10.38 -25.58 19.70
CA TRP A 312 -10.14 -24.14 19.41
C TRP A 312 -11.39 -23.43 18.86
N SER A 313 -12.13 -24.09 17.96
CA SER A 313 -13.32 -23.53 17.31
C SER A 313 -14.44 -23.05 18.27
N MET A 314 -14.39 -23.46 19.55
CA MET A 314 -15.30 -22.94 20.59
C MET A 314 -14.82 -21.62 21.21
N PHE A 315 -13.53 -21.29 21.11
CA PHE A 315 -12.90 -20.23 21.90
C PHE A 315 -12.18 -19.15 21.07
N CYS A 316 -12.04 -19.34 19.76
CA CYS A 316 -11.45 -18.37 18.84
C CYS A 316 -11.88 -18.63 17.39
N GLY A 317 -11.63 -17.67 16.49
CA GLY A 317 -11.90 -17.81 15.06
C GLY A 317 -10.93 -18.77 14.38
N GLU A 318 -9.66 -18.77 14.81
CA GLU A 318 -8.60 -19.64 14.29
C GLU A 318 -7.58 -20.02 15.39
N PRO A 319 -6.89 -21.17 15.26
CA PRO A 319 -5.88 -21.60 16.23
C PRO A 319 -4.52 -20.88 16.03
N PRO A 320 -3.77 -20.67 17.12
CA PRO A 320 -4.11 -20.95 18.51
C PRO A 320 -5.00 -19.89 19.12
N CYS A 321 -5.86 -20.27 20.04
CA CYS A 321 -6.66 -19.30 20.79
C CYS A 321 -5.79 -18.46 21.74
N GLY A 322 -6.29 -17.27 22.08
CA GLY A 322 -5.73 -16.39 23.10
C GLY A 322 -6.43 -15.03 23.10
N GLN A 323 -6.85 -14.59 24.27
CA GLN A 323 -7.48 -13.28 24.47
C GLN A 323 -6.96 -12.63 25.73
N LEU A 324 -6.85 -11.30 25.73
CA LEU A 324 -6.44 -10.56 26.90
C LEU A 324 -7.46 -10.69 28.03
N ASN A 325 -6.97 -10.82 29.24
CA ASN A 325 -7.81 -10.83 30.43
C ASN A 325 -8.20 -9.39 30.84
N PRO A 326 -9.47 -9.01 30.71
CA PRO A 326 -9.94 -7.66 31.02
C PRO A 326 -9.94 -7.32 32.51
N ASP A 327 -9.81 -8.34 33.37
CA ASP A 327 -9.82 -8.19 34.84
C ASP A 327 -8.39 -8.14 35.43
N SER A 328 -7.37 -8.35 34.62
CA SER A 328 -5.98 -8.32 35.06
C SER A 328 -5.38 -6.93 34.90
N GLU A 329 -4.96 -6.31 35.99
CA GLU A 329 -4.23 -5.03 35.97
C GLU A 329 -2.90 -5.14 35.22
N GLN A 330 -2.23 -6.30 35.31
CA GLN A 330 -0.96 -6.55 34.63
C GLN A 330 -1.11 -6.47 33.11
N THR A 331 -2.24 -6.90 32.55
CA THR A 331 -2.56 -6.76 31.13
C THR A 331 -2.47 -5.30 30.69
N TYR A 332 -3.07 -4.40 31.42
CA TYR A 332 -3.10 -2.97 31.08
C TYR A 332 -1.74 -2.28 31.28
N ILE A 333 -0.97 -2.71 32.29
CA ILE A 333 0.40 -2.21 32.49
C ILE A 333 1.26 -2.57 31.27
N VAL A 334 1.24 -3.84 30.85
CA VAL A 334 2.01 -4.32 29.68
C VAL A 334 1.54 -3.64 28.39
N LEU A 335 0.23 -3.60 28.16
CA LEU A 335 -0.34 -2.96 26.96
C LEU A 335 0.02 -1.47 26.89
N GLY A 336 -0.02 -0.76 28.02
CA GLY A 336 0.37 0.65 28.09
C GLY A 336 1.81 0.90 27.76
N GLU A 337 2.74 0.06 28.20
CA GLU A 337 4.16 0.18 27.86
C GLU A 337 4.43 -0.16 26.38
N LEU A 338 3.73 -1.16 25.83
CA LEU A 338 3.80 -1.47 24.39
C LEU A 338 3.31 -0.29 23.53
N TYR A 339 2.20 0.35 23.93
CA TYR A 339 1.72 1.55 23.22
C TYR A 339 2.72 2.71 23.28
N ARG A 340 3.42 2.90 24.39
CA ARG A 340 4.49 3.90 24.49
C ARG A 340 5.61 3.62 23.51
N ASP A 341 6.09 2.38 23.44
CA ASP A 341 7.12 2.00 22.45
C ASP A 341 6.64 2.26 21.03
N LEU A 342 5.45 1.80 20.67
CA LEU A 342 4.93 1.95 19.31
C LEU A 342 4.68 3.42 18.95
N VAL A 343 4.08 4.22 19.83
CA VAL A 343 3.83 5.65 19.59
C VAL A 343 5.15 6.41 19.37
N GLU A 344 6.19 6.13 20.19
CA GLU A 344 7.50 6.75 20.05
C GLU A 344 8.20 6.35 18.74
N LEU A 345 8.16 5.06 18.37
CA LEU A 345 8.86 4.52 17.21
C LEU A 345 8.20 4.89 15.89
N THR A 346 6.87 4.98 15.86
CA THR A 346 6.12 5.25 14.63
C THR A 346 5.77 6.72 14.44
N ASN A 347 6.10 7.56 15.42
CA ASN A 347 5.78 8.98 15.40
C ASN A 347 4.31 9.22 15.03
N VAL A 348 3.40 8.54 15.74
CA VAL A 348 1.95 8.59 15.48
C VAL A 348 1.47 10.03 15.42
N THR A 349 0.83 10.40 14.32
CA THR A 349 0.35 11.76 14.10
C THR A 349 -1.14 11.90 14.36
N ASP A 350 -1.97 11.24 13.55
CA ASP A 350 -3.42 11.43 13.58
C ASP A 350 -4.24 10.13 13.48
N ILE A 351 -3.58 8.98 13.32
CA ILE A 351 -4.24 7.67 13.20
C ILE A 351 -3.48 6.59 13.96
N PHE A 352 -4.18 5.77 14.72
CA PHE A 352 -3.65 4.59 15.40
C PHE A 352 -4.68 3.47 15.37
N HIS A 353 -4.25 2.23 15.09
CA HIS A 353 -5.12 1.07 15.02
C HIS A 353 -5.03 0.25 16.31
N VAL A 354 -6.17 -0.09 16.92
CA VAL A 354 -6.25 -0.82 18.20
C VAL A 354 -6.80 -2.24 18.05
N GLY A 355 -6.99 -2.72 16.81
CA GLY A 355 -7.57 -4.03 16.53
C GLY A 355 -9.04 -4.10 16.90
N GLY A 356 -9.42 -5.12 17.64
CA GLY A 356 -10.72 -5.22 18.33
C GLY A 356 -11.79 -5.95 17.53
N ASP A 357 -11.43 -6.93 16.74
CA ASP A 357 -12.33 -7.89 16.10
C ASP A 357 -12.35 -9.22 16.84
N GLU A 358 -13.19 -10.11 16.40
CA GLU A 358 -13.30 -11.53 16.72
C GLU A 358 -13.20 -11.93 18.21
N LEU A 359 -13.51 -11.01 19.14
CA LEU A 359 -13.57 -11.41 20.55
C LEU A 359 -14.57 -12.54 20.73
N ASN A 360 -14.09 -13.69 21.16
CA ASN A 360 -14.94 -14.83 21.48
C ASN A 360 -15.51 -14.69 22.89
N LEU A 361 -16.81 -14.41 22.96
CA LEU A 361 -17.51 -14.22 24.25
C LEU A 361 -17.52 -15.49 25.10
N GLN A 362 -17.49 -16.68 24.50
CA GLN A 362 -17.47 -17.95 25.25
C GLN A 362 -16.14 -18.13 26.01
N CYS A 363 -15.05 -17.64 25.45
CA CYS A 363 -13.76 -17.62 26.14
C CYS A 363 -13.86 -16.79 27.45
N TRP A 364 -14.34 -15.57 27.36
CA TRP A 364 -14.51 -14.74 28.58
C TRP A 364 -15.58 -15.29 29.54
N ALA A 365 -16.69 -15.84 29.03
CA ALA A 365 -17.73 -16.44 29.85
C ALA A 365 -17.21 -17.62 30.70
N LYS A 366 -16.30 -18.43 30.12
CA LYS A 366 -15.66 -19.55 30.82
C LYS A 366 -14.88 -19.13 32.07
N GLU A 367 -14.21 -17.97 31.97
CA GLU A 367 -13.40 -17.44 33.10
C GLU A 367 -14.24 -16.73 34.16
N MET A 368 -15.51 -16.41 33.86
CA MET A 368 -16.40 -15.75 34.79
C MET A 368 -17.14 -16.78 35.64
N ARG A 369 -17.29 -16.51 36.93
CA ARG A 369 -18.04 -17.35 37.83
C ARG A 369 -19.55 -17.06 37.73
N GLY A 370 -20.34 -18.02 37.27
CA GLY A 370 -21.80 -17.95 37.15
C GLY A 370 -22.30 -17.68 35.73
N PRO A 371 -23.63 -17.71 35.51
CA PRO A 371 -24.23 -17.43 34.21
C PRO A 371 -24.02 -15.96 33.84
N VAL A 372 -23.59 -15.71 32.60
CA VAL A 372 -23.27 -14.38 32.05
C VAL A 372 -23.99 -14.20 30.72
N THR A 373 -24.59 -13.05 30.51
CA THR A 373 -25.24 -12.67 29.25
C THR A 373 -24.26 -12.06 28.27
N ASN A 374 -24.57 -12.12 26.97
CA ASN A 374 -23.77 -11.44 25.96
C ASN A 374 -23.66 -9.93 26.19
N ASP A 375 -24.74 -9.30 26.65
CA ASP A 375 -24.74 -7.86 26.94
C ASP A 375 -23.75 -7.50 28.06
N GLU A 376 -23.63 -8.34 29.10
CA GLU A 376 -22.67 -8.15 30.18
C GLU A 376 -21.23 -8.31 29.67
N LEU A 377 -21.00 -9.25 28.77
CA LEU A 377 -19.69 -9.45 28.15
C LEU A 377 -19.33 -8.30 27.22
N ILE A 378 -20.26 -7.81 26.40
CA ILE A 378 -20.04 -6.62 25.56
C ILE A 378 -19.79 -5.37 26.42
N ALA A 379 -20.54 -5.21 27.54
CA ALA A 379 -20.28 -4.12 28.48
C ALA A 379 -18.89 -4.22 29.14
N LYS A 380 -18.42 -5.44 29.42
CA LYS A 380 -17.03 -5.69 29.86
C LYS A 380 -16.01 -5.32 28.79
N TRP A 381 -16.27 -5.68 27.53
CA TRP A 381 -15.44 -5.28 26.39
C TRP A 381 -15.37 -3.76 26.23
N ALA A 382 -16.51 -3.08 26.37
CA ALA A 382 -16.56 -1.63 26.35
C ALA A 382 -15.71 -0.97 27.47
N LYS A 383 -15.68 -1.58 28.67
CA LYS A 383 -14.80 -1.13 29.76
C LYS A 383 -13.31 -1.34 29.39
N PHE A 384 -12.96 -2.50 28.81
CA PHE A 384 -11.64 -2.76 28.32
C PHE A 384 -11.22 -1.70 27.28
N GLN A 385 -12.06 -1.46 26.28
CA GLN A 385 -11.79 -0.49 25.22
C GLN A 385 -11.62 0.94 25.75
N LYS A 386 -12.40 1.32 26.76
CA LYS A 386 -12.23 2.61 27.45
C LYS A 386 -10.85 2.73 28.12
N ARG A 387 -10.35 1.66 28.71
CA ARG A 387 -8.99 1.63 29.30
C ARG A 387 -7.92 1.69 28.22
N VAL A 388 -8.11 0.99 27.11
CA VAL A 388 -7.23 1.06 25.94
C VAL A 388 -7.06 2.51 25.47
N LEU A 389 -8.15 3.27 25.32
CA LEU A 389 -8.07 4.69 24.97
C LEU A 389 -7.28 5.52 25.99
N GLN A 390 -7.45 5.24 27.29
CA GLN A 390 -6.71 5.94 28.35
C GLN A 390 -5.21 5.66 28.25
N LEU A 391 -4.82 4.40 28.01
CA LEU A 391 -3.43 4.01 27.83
C LEU A 391 -2.82 4.67 26.60
N LEU A 392 -3.55 4.68 25.49
CA LEU A 392 -3.12 5.35 24.26
C LEU A 392 -2.96 6.87 24.47
N ALA A 393 -3.92 7.52 25.14
CA ALA A 393 -3.83 8.93 25.48
C ALA A 393 -2.57 9.24 26.32
N VAL A 394 -2.28 8.40 27.32
CA VAL A 394 -1.06 8.54 28.14
C VAL A 394 0.19 8.36 27.29
N ALA A 395 0.23 7.35 26.41
CA ALA A 395 1.36 7.11 25.50
C ALA A 395 1.60 8.31 24.58
N MET A 396 0.54 9.01 24.17
CA MET A 396 0.59 10.19 23.29
C MET A 396 0.71 11.53 24.04
N GLY A 397 1.06 11.52 25.32
CA GLY A 397 1.27 12.74 26.09
C GLY A 397 -0.01 13.48 26.50
N GLY A 398 -1.14 12.78 26.61
CA GLY A 398 -2.41 13.28 27.15
C GLY A 398 -3.51 13.55 26.09
N THR A 399 -3.23 13.37 24.80
CA THR A 399 -4.22 13.58 23.73
C THR A 399 -4.35 12.34 22.86
N LEU A 400 -5.56 12.01 22.42
CA LEU A 400 -5.78 10.94 21.45
C LEU A 400 -5.48 11.40 20.01
N PRO A 401 -5.10 10.48 19.10
CA PRO A 401 -5.04 10.79 17.69
C PRO A 401 -6.45 11.13 17.15
N ARG A 402 -6.54 11.83 16.03
CA ARG A 402 -7.82 12.21 15.41
C ARG A 402 -8.67 11.01 14.97
N ALA A 403 -8.04 9.87 14.79
CA ALA A 403 -8.66 8.62 14.36
C ALA A 403 -8.06 7.45 15.16
N VAL A 404 -8.80 6.91 16.09
CA VAL A 404 -8.54 5.60 16.68
C VAL A 404 -9.32 4.59 15.85
N VAL A 405 -8.62 3.76 15.10
CA VAL A 405 -9.24 2.76 14.23
C VAL A 405 -9.53 1.50 15.01
N LEU A 406 -10.72 0.96 14.82
CA LEU A 406 -11.21 -0.27 15.42
C LEU A 406 -11.84 -1.12 14.32
N TRP A 407 -11.55 -2.41 14.28
CA TRP A 407 -12.23 -3.34 13.36
C TRP A 407 -13.72 -3.45 13.67
N SER A 408 -14.55 -3.65 12.65
CA SER A 408 -15.94 -3.99 12.86
C SER A 408 -16.08 -5.34 13.57
N SER A 409 -17.03 -5.42 14.52
CA SER A 409 -17.16 -6.52 15.44
C SER A 409 -18.56 -6.54 16.06
N GLN A 410 -18.81 -7.44 16.98
CA GLN A 410 -20.06 -7.43 17.75
C GLN A 410 -20.27 -6.10 18.48
N MET A 411 -19.19 -5.48 19.02
CA MET A 411 -19.29 -4.20 19.73
C MET A 411 -19.60 -3.03 18.79
N THR A 412 -19.31 -3.13 17.51
CA THR A 412 -19.63 -2.09 16.53
C THR A 412 -21.00 -2.23 15.88
N GLN A 413 -21.78 -3.26 16.24
CA GLN A 413 -23.18 -3.34 15.85
C GLN A 413 -23.94 -2.08 16.30
N PRO A 414 -24.90 -1.56 15.53
CA PRO A 414 -25.48 -0.23 15.74
C PRO A 414 -25.94 0.05 17.16
N HIS A 415 -26.55 -0.95 17.83
CA HIS A 415 -27.01 -0.84 19.19
C HIS A 415 -25.86 -0.60 20.18
N TYR A 416 -24.82 -1.41 20.13
CA TYR A 416 -23.69 -1.30 21.05
C TYR A 416 -22.76 -0.14 20.69
N ALA A 417 -22.53 0.10 19.39
CA ALA A 417 -21.72 1.21 18.93
C ALA A 417 -22.27 2.55 19.45
N HIS A 418 -23.58 2.76 19.35
CA HIS A 418 -24.24 3.96 19.87
C HIS A 418 -24.09 4.12 21.38
N MET A 419 -24.09 2.99 22.13
CA MET A 419 -24.01 2.98 23.57
C MET A 419 -22.60 3.20 24.12
N TYR A 420 -21.58 2.66 23.43
CA TYR A 420 -20.24 2.51 24.00
C TYR A 420 -19.12 3.24 23.26
N LEU A 421 -19.33 3.60 21.99
CA LEU A 421 -18.28 4.20 21.17
C LEU A 421 -18.60 5.66 20.83
N ASP A 422 -17.58 6.54 20.90
CA ASP A 422 -17.72 7.94 20.50
C ASP A 422 -17.34 8.11 19.02
N PRO A 423 -18.26 8.48 18.12
CA PRO A 423 -17.97 8.63 16.69
C PRO A 423 -17.00 9.77 16.35
N ARG A 424 -16.71 10.67 17.31
CA ARG A 424 -15.69 11.71 17.15
C ARG A 424 -14.28 11.15 17.30
N VAL A 425 -14.11 10.07 18.07
CA VAL A 425 -12.84 9.42 18.37
C VAL A 425 -12.60 8.26 17.41
N TYR A 426 -13.58 7.36 17.34
CA TYR A 426 -13.43 6.13 16.59
C TYR A 426 -13.66 6.28 15.08
N VAL A 427 -12.86 5.56 14.34
CA VAL A 427 -13.06 5.20 12.92
C VAL A 427 -13.26 3.70 12.88
N ILE A 428 -14.33 3.23 12.27
CA ILE A 428 -14.58 1.79 12.17
C ILE A 428 -14.10 1.29 10.81
N GLN A 429 -13.20 0.31 10.85
CA GLN A 429 -12.75 -0.39 9.65
C GLN A 429 -13.64 -1.61 9.44
N THR A 430 -14.44 -1.59 8.37
CA THR A 430 -15.37 -2.67 8.07
C THR A 430 -14.73 -3.69 7.16
N TRP A 431 -14.79 -4.99 7.53
CA TRP A 431 -14.17 -6.08 6.82
C TRP A 431 -15.17 -7.15 6.31
N GLY A 432 -16.40 -7.09 6.74
CA GLY A 432 -17.45 -8.00 6.28
C GLY A 432 -17.68 -7.97 4.78
N ALA A 433 -18.46 -8.93 4.25
CA ALA A 433 -18.82 -8.96 2.84
C ALA A 433 -19.54 -7.65 2.42
N SER A 434 -19.36 -7.25 1.17
CA SER A 434 -19.95 -6.01 0.63
C SER A 434 -21.49 -5.97 0.73
N THR A 435 -22.11 -7.14 0.82
CA THR A 435 -23.57 -7.30 1.00
C THR A 435 -24.04 -7.04 2.45
N TRP A 436 -23.13 -7.01 3.40
CA TRP A 436 -23.47 -6.72 4.79
C TRP A 436 -23.77 -5.23 4.97
N ARG A 437 -24.73 -4.91 5.84
CA ARG A 437 -25.17 -3.53 6.02
C ARG A 437 -24.45 -2.82 7.18
N GLU A 438 -23.22 -3.22 7.49
CA GLU A 438 -22.44 -2.59 8.57
C GLU A 438 -22.08 -1.15 8.24
N ALA A 439 -21.40 -0.90 7.12
CA ALA A 439 -20.97 0.43 6.75
C ALA A 439 -22.11 1.46 6.65
N PRO A 440 -23.25 1.17 5.98
CA PRO A 440 -24.41 2.07 6.01
C PRO A 440 -24.89 2.40 7.42
N ALA A 441 -25.00 1.40 8.29
CA ALA A 441 -25.48 1.58 9.66
C ALA A 441 -24.53 2.44 10.51
N LEU A 442 -23.22 2.22 10.39
CA LEU A 442 -22.18 3.00 11.07
C LEU A 442 -22.15 4.46 10.60
N LEU A 443 -22.27 4.69 9.28
CA LEU A 443 -22.34 6.04 8.71
C LEU A 443 -23.58 6.80 9.22
N GLN A 444 -24.75 6.13 9.31
CA GLN A 444 -25.97 6.68 9.88
C GLN A 444 -25.81 6.99 11.38
N ALA A 445 -25.09 6.16 12.12
CA ALA A 445 -24.76 6.39 13.53
C ALA A 445 -23.70 7.48 13.74
N GLY A 446 -23.14 8.05 12.67
CA GLY A 446 -22.23 9.19 12.72
C GLY A 446 -20.75 8.84 12.68
N PHE A 447 -20.39 7.57 12.57
CA PHE A 447 -19.00 7.14 12.49
C PHE A 447 -18.36 7.48 11.13
N ARG A 448 -17.05 7.67 11.15
CA ARG A 448 -16.20 7.61 9.96
C ARG A 448 -15.82 6.15 9.73
N VAL A 449 -15.63 5.77 8.47
CA VAL A 449 -15.30 4.39 8.11
C VAL A 449 -14.08 4.31 7.17
N ILE A 450 -13.34 3.20 7.29
CA ILE A 450 -12.42 2.66 6.30
C ILE A 450 -13.04 1.37 5.79
N LEU A 451 -13.05 1.14 4.47
CA LEU A 451 -13.70 -0.01 3.85
C LEU A 451 -12.65 -1.06 3.45
N SER A 452 -12.85 -2.31 3.88
CA SER A 452 -11.93 -3.43 3.63
C SER A 452 -12.72 -4.72 3.35
N HIS A 453 -13.62 -4.68 2.35
CA HIS A 453 -14.54 -5.78 2.11
C HIS A 453 -13.83 -7.08 1.72
N LEU A 454 -14.08 -8.15 2.46
CA LEU A 454 -13.44 -9.46 2.30
C LEU A 454 -13.69 -10.09 0.91
N ASP A 455 -14.85 -9.87 0.33
CA ASP A 455 -15.26 -10.42 -0.98
C ASP A 455 -14.67 -9.66 -2.18
N ALA A 456 -13.91 -8.58 -1.94
CA ALA A 456 -13.32 -7.80 -3.00
C ALA A 456 -11.84 -7.43 -2.75
N TRP A 457 -11.49 -7.05 -1.50
CA TRP A 457 -10.19 -6.45 -1.20
C TRP A 457 -9.29 -7.27 -0.25
N TYR A 458 -9.70 -8.51 0.09
CA TYR A 458 -8.81 -9.46 0.75
C TYR A 458 -7.98 -10.20 -0.30
N LEU A 459 -6.68 -9.96 -0.27
CA LEU A 459 -5.73 -10.47 -1.27
C LEU A 459 -5.24 -11.89 -0.96
N ASP A 460 -5.44 -12.36 0.26
CA ASP A 460 -5.15 -13.72 0.73
C ASP A 460 -6.26 -14.71 0.38
N CYS A 461 -7.47 -14.24 0.05
CA CYS A 461 -8.61 -15.08 -0.27
C CYS A 461 -8.42 -15.96 -1.51
N GLY A 462 -9.02 -17.16 -1.47
CA GLY A 462 -9.17 -18.04 -2.64
C GLY A 462 -8.01 -19.00 -2.91
N PHE A 463 -7.01 -19.04 -2.02
CA PHE A 463 -5.88 -19.97 -2.15
C PHE A 463 -6.08 -21.29 -1.40
N GLY A 464 -7.29 -21.58 -0.96
CA GLY A 464 -7.65 -22.75 -0.16
C GLY A 464 -7.62 -22.46 1.33
N GLU A 465 -8.03 -23.45 2.12
CA GLU A 465 -8.00 -23.37 3.56
C GLU A 465 -6.83 -24.14 4.14
N TRP A 466 -6.21 -23.57 5.15
CA TRP A 466 -5.05 -24.16 5.80
C TRP A 466 -5.42 -25.11 6.96
N HIS A 467 -6.64 -25.03 7.51
CA HIS A 467 -7.06 -25.81 8.68
C HIS A 467 -8.23 -26.78 8.45
N GLY A 468 -8.78 -26.88 7.25
CA GLY A 468 -9.91 -27.75 6.94
C GLY A 468 -10.13 -27.95 5.45
N ALA A 469 -11.10 -28.79 5.10
CA ALA A 469 -11.47 -29.10 3.71
C ALA A 469 -12.72 -28.34 3.24
N GLU A 470 -13.33 -27.52 4.07
CA GLU A 470 -14.51 -26.75 3.73
C GLU A 470 -14.12 -25.49 2.97
N ALA A 471 -14.95 -25.09 2.01
CA ALA A 471 -14.75 -23.85 1.28
C ALA A 471 -14.86 -22.66 2.25
N GLY A 472 -13.76 -21.96 2.48
CA GLY A 472 -13.71 -20.82 3.38
C GLY A 472 -14.61 -19.67 2.97
N ALA A 473 -14.92 -18.81 3.94
CA ALA A 473 -15.75 -17.62 3.75
C ALA A 473 -15.19 -16.63 2.70
N CYS A 474 -13.97 -16.85 2.28
CA CYS A 474 -13.10 -15.95 1.53
C CYS A 474 -12.75 -16.49 0.12
N ASN A 475 -13.59 -17.27 -0.50
CA ASN A 475 -13.42 -17.77 -1.86
C ASN A 475 -14.40 -17.10 -2.85
N PRO A 476 -14.05 -16.96 -4.12
CA PRO A 476 -12.79 -17.27 -4.82
C PRO A 476 -11.72 -16.17 -4.72
N VAL A 477 -10.55 -16.36 -5.36
CA VAL A 477 -9.54 -15.30 -5.54
C VAL A 477 -10.17 -14.07 -6.17
N ALA A 478 -10.07 -12.93 -5.50
CA ALA A 478 -10.47 -11.66 -6.08
C ALA A 478 -9.49 -11.28 -7.19
N SER A 479 -9.95 -11.30 -8.44
CA SER A 479 -9.14 -10.86 -9.58
C SER A 479 -8.89 -9.35 -9.51
N TRP A 480 -7.90 -8.85 -10.25
CA TRP A 480 -7.71 -7.41 -10.36
C TRP A 480 -8.95 -6.69 -10.93
N HIS A 481 -9.75 -7.35 -11.77
CA HIS A 481 -11.03 -6.83 -12.29
C HIS A 481 -12.04 -6.64 -11.15
N THR A 482 -12.24 -7.68 -10.32
CA THR A 482 -13.14 -7.62 -9.16
C THR A 482 -12.74 -6.47 -8.23
N ILE A 483 -11.45 -6.36 -7.92
CA ILE A 483 -10.91 -5.29 -7.07
C ILE A 483 -11.17 -3.91 -7.69
N TYR A 484 -10.89 -3.77 -8.98
CA TYR A 484 -11.02 -2.52 -9.71
C TYR A 484 -12.47 -2.07 -9.88
N GLN A 485 -13.40 -2.99 -10.14
CA GLN A 485 -14.83 -2.69 -10.29
C GLN A 485 -15.55 -2.41 -8.98
N HIS A 486 -14.99 -2.86 -7.85
CA HIS A 486 -15.64 -2.68 -6.56
C HIS A 486 -15.66 -1.22 -6.12
N ARG A 487 -16.87 -0.63 -6.04
CA ARG A 487 -17.15 0.79 -5.68
C ARG A 487 -18.21 0.88 -4.59
N PRO A 488 -17.94 0.43 -3.37
CA PRO A 488 -18.97 0.33 -2.32
C PRO A 488 -19.56 1.68 -1.92
N TRP A 489 -18.84 2.77 -2.07
CA TRP A 489 -19.30 4.12 -1.71
C TRP A 489 -20.37 4.71 -2.64
N THR A 490 -20.69 4.09 -3.76
CA THR A 490 -21.73 4.61 -4.68
C THR A 490 -23.09 4.69 -4.02
N GLU A 491 -23.39 3.76 -3.12
CA GLU A 491 -24.64 3.64 -2.38
C GLU A 491 -24.54 4.16 -0.92
N LEU A 492 -23.35 4.51 -0.45
CA LEU A 492 -23.12 4.94 0.93
C LEU A 492 -23.27 6.45 1.12
N VAL A 493 -23.96 6.85 2.17
CA VAL A 493 -24.15 8.24 2.56
C VAL A 493 -24.01 8.43 4.07
N PRO A 494 -23.37 9.50 4.56
CA PRO A 494 -22.69 10.55 3.78
C PRO A 494 -21.28 10.14 3.36
N ARG A 495 -20.96 10.31 2.09
CA ARG A 495 -19.62 9.96 1.53
C ARG A 495 -18.45 10.69 2.22
N THR A 496 -18.69 11.86 2.79
CA THR A 496 -17.68 12.66 3.51
C THR A 496 -17.13 11.98 4.76
N ARG A 497 -17.78 10.93 5.24
CA ARG A 497 -17.34 10.12 6.39
C ARG A 497 -16.57 8.87 5.97
N ILE A 498 -16.46 8.58 4.69
CA ILE A 498 -15.63 7.49 4.17
C ILE A 498 -14.22 8.06 3.99
N LEU A 499 -13.28 7.61 4.81
CA LEU A 499 -11.89 8.06 4.74
C LEU A 499 -11.15 7.46 3.54
N GLY A 500 -11.57 6.28 3.11
CA GLY A 500 -11.00 5.53 2.01
C GLY A 500 -11.17 4.04 2.19
N GLY A 501 -10.23 3.27 1.70
CA GLY A 501 -10.23 1.82 1.79
C GLY A 501 -8.86 1.23 2.06
N GLU A 502 -8.88 -0.06 2.35
CA GLU A 502 -7.69 -0.86 2.57
C GLU A 502 -7.83 -2.23 1.93
N ALA A 503 -6.81 -2.65 1.18
CA ALA A 503 -6.68 -4.03 0.74
C ALA A 503 -5.89 -4.80 1.81
N CYS A 504 -6.43 -5.94 2.25
CA CYS A 504 -5.82 -6.75 3.28
C CYS A 504 -5.12 -7.96 2.70
N LEU A 505 -3.92 -8.25 3.17
CA LEU A 505 -3.18 -9.47 2.85
C LEU A 505 -2.77 -10.12 4.17
N TRP A 506 -3.66 -11.00 4.66
CA TRP A 506 -3.44 -11.76 5.88
C TRP A 506 -2.37 -12.83 5.71
N GLY A 507 -1.74 -13.22 6.82
CA GLY A 507 -0.47 -13.91 6.82
C GLY A 507 -0.54 -15.43 6.92
N GLU A 508 -1.72 -16.05 7.03
CA GLU A 508 -1.88 -17.49 7.31
C GLU A 508 -1.17 -18.36 6.26
N MET A 509 -1.26 -17.96 5.01
CA MET A 509 -0.59 -18.65 3.87
C MET A 509 0.30 -17.72 3.06
N VAL A 510 0.82 -16.64 3.68
CA VAL A 510 1.69 -15.65 3.03
C VAL A 510 3.01 -15.57 3.76
N ASP A 511 4.09 -15.80 3.05
CA ASP A 511 5.46 -15.58 3.49
C ASP A 511 6.19 -14.65 2.51
N GLU A 512 7.49 -14.41 2.73
CA GLU A 512 8.29 -13.56 1.86
C GLU A 512 8.35 -14.03 0.39
N ASN A 513 8.14 -15.33 0.11
CA ASN A 513 8.24 -15.88 -1.23
C ASN A 513 6.93 -15.70 -2.01
N SER A 514 5.80 -15.65 -1.34
CA SER A 514 4.48 -15.51 -1.96
C SER A 514 3.91 -14.08 -1.90
N LEU A 515 4.48 -13.21 -1.07
CA LEU A 515 4.00 -11.86 -0.80
C LEU A 515 3.77 -11.05 -2.07
N ASP A 516 4.80 -10.90 -2.89
CA ASP A 516 4.75 -10.02 -4.06
C ASP A 516 3.72 -10.51 -5.09
N ALA A 517 3.70 -11.82 -5.39
CA ALA A 517 2.77 -12.39 -6.37
C ALA A 517 1.31 -12.32 -5.89
N LYS A 518 1.07 -12.50 -4.58
CA LYS A 518 -0.28 -12.36 -4.01
C LYS A 518 -0.73 -10.91 -3.90
N MET A 519 0.19 -9.97 -3.77
CA MET A 519 -0.11 -8.55 -3.65
C MET A 519 -0.26 -7.86 -5.01
N TRP A 520 0.69 -8.07 -5.92
CA TRP A 520 0.77 -7.35 -7.19
C TRP A 520 0.40 -8.22 -8.39
N PRO A 521 -0.32 -7.68 -9.37
CA PRO A 521 -0.77 -6.30 -9.60
C PRO A 521 -2.10 -5.92 -8.92
N ARG A 522 -2.70 -6.79 -8.11
CA ARG A 522 -4.02 -6.59 -7.49
C ARG A 522 -4.09 -5.34 -6.61
N ALA A 523 -3.08 -5.11 -5.76
CA ALA A 523 -3.00 -3.87 -4.98
C ALA A 523 -2.79 -2.62 -5.87
N ALA A 524 -2.17 -2.75 -7.05
CA ALA A 524 -2.12 -1.65 -8.01
C ALA A 524 -3.51 -1.33 -8.57
N ALA A 525 -4.34 -2.33 -8.89
CA ALA A 525 -5.73 -2.12 -9.29
C ALA A 525 -6.53 -1.38 -8.20
N PHE A 526 -6.38 -1.80 -6.95
CA PHE A 526 -6.94 -1.11 -5.78
C PHE A 526 -6.46 0.35 -5.68
N SER A 527 -5.20 0.62 -5.97
CA SER A 527 -4.63 1.97 -5.85
C SER A 527 -5.32 2.99 -6.76
N GLU A 528 -5.63 2.64 -8.01
CA GLU A 528 -6.36 3.53 -8.91
C GLU A 528 -7.81 3.71 -8.46
N ARG A 529 -8.42 2.67 -7.88
CA ARG A 529 -9.75 2.79 -7.27
C ARG A 529 -9.77 3.84 -6.15
N MET A 530 -8.72 3.88 -5.33
CA MET A 530 -8.60 4.83 -4.23
C MET A 530 -8.12 6.22 -4.67
N TRP A 531 -7.28 6.29 -5.69
CA TRP A 531 -6.75 7.56 -6.18
C TRP A 531 -7.73 8.30 -7.08
N THR A 532 -8.25 7.61 -8.11
CA THR A 532 -8.99 8.21 -9.21
C THR A 532 -10.50 8.00 -9.10
N ASP A 533 -10.93 6.85 -8.56
CA ASP A 533 -12.33 6.39 -8.56
C ASP A 533 -12.96 6.41 -9.96
N PRO A 534 -12.37 5.75 -10.97
CA PRO A 534 -12.93 5.71 -12.32
C PRO A 534 -14.26 4.95 -12.36
N ASP A 535 -15.06 5.16 -13.39
CA ASP A 535 -16.23 4.33 -13.64
C ASP A 535 -15.80 2.88 -13.91
N GLY A 536 -16.62 1.91 -13.53
CA GLY A 536 -16.27 0.49 -13.62
C GLY A 536 -16.87 -0.21 -14.85
N ASP A 537 -17.15 0.54 -15.92
CA ASP A 537 -17.69 -0.01 -17.17
C ASP A 537 -16.62 -0.78 -17.99
N ASP A 538 -17.06 -1.52 -19.00
CA ASP A 538 -16.16 -2.35 -19.81
C ASP A 538 -15.12 -1.54 -20.59
N VAL A 539 -15.46 -0.32 -21.02
CA VAL A 539 -14.52 0.59 -21.70
C VAL A 539 -13.41 0.99 -20.73
N THR A 540 -13.77 1.37 -19.52
CA THR A 540 -12.82 1.73 -18.47
C THR A 540 -11.95 0.55 -18.07
N LEU A 541 -12.51 -0.67 -17.98
CA LEU A 541 -11.74 -1.88 -17.69
C LEU A 541 -10.73 -2.22 -18.77
N ARG A 542 -11.12 -2.09 -20.04
CA ARG A 542 -10.24 -2.32 -21.19
C ARG A 542 -9.06 -1.35 -21.20
N ASP A 543 -9.33 -0.07 -20.97
CA ASP A 543 -8.30 0.98 -20.79
C ASP A 543 -7.38 0.67 -19.60
N ALA A 544 -7.97 0.32 -18.46
CA ALA A 544 -7.23 -0.02 -17.25
C ALA A 544 -6.32 -1.24 -17.45
N HIS A 545 -6.76 -2.26 -18.17
CA HIS A 545 -5.96 -3.47 -18.43
C HIS A 545 -4.62 -3.12 -19.11
N VAL A 546 -4.68 -2.34 -20.19
CA VAL A 546 -3.47 -1.94 -20.93
C VAL A 546 -2.53 -1.11 -20.05
N ARG A 547 -3.06 -0.16 -19.28
CA ARG A 547 -2.26 0.71 -18.40
C ARG A 547 -1.71 -0.04 -17.19
N LEU A 548 -2.50 -0.94 -16.60
CA LEU A 548 -2.07 -1.78 -15.48
C LEU A 548 -0.97 -2.76 -15.90
N ALA A 549 -1.05 -3.32 -17.10
CA ALA A 549 0.02 -4.17 -17.65
C ALA A 549 1.35 -3.40 -17.73
N VAL A 550 1.33 -2.14 -18.18
CA VAL A 550 2.53 -1.29 -18.18
C VAL A 550 3.00 -0.99 -16.74
N GLN A 551 2.09 -0.72 -15.81
CA GLN A 551 2.45 -0.50 -14.41
C GLN A 551 3.06 -1.77 -13.78
N ARG A 552 2.55 -2.94 -14.11
CA ARG A 552 3.12 -4.21 -13.67
C ARG A 552 4.58 -4.34 -14.12
N GLU A 553 4.90 -3.99 -15.37
CA GLU A 553 6.28 -4.01 -15.88
C GLU A 553 7.17 -3.00 -15.14
N ARG A 554 6.64 -1.83 -14.76
CA ARG A 554 7.37 -0.85 -13.91
C ARG A 554 7.67 -1.41 -12.52
N LEU A 555 6.72 -2.13 -11.90
CA LEU A 555 6.95 -2.79 -10.61
C LEU A 555 8.07 -3.84 -10.73
N VAL A 556 8.01 -4.68 -11.76
CA VAL A 556 9.05 -5.70 -12.01
C VAL A 556 10.42 -5.08 -12.26
N SER A 557 10.49 -4.00 -13.03
CA SER A 557 11.76 -3.29 -13.27
C SER A 557 12.38 -2.69 -12.00
N ARG A 558 11.56 -2.44 -10.97
CA ARG A 558 11.98 -1.99 -9.64
C ARG A 558 12.30 -3.15 -8.67
N GLY A 559 12.28 -4.40 -9.15
CA GLY A 559 12.58 -5.59 -8.37
C GLY A 559 11.40 -6.16 -7.56
N ILE A 560 10.17 -5.71 -7.83
CA ILE A 560 8.95 -6.22 -7.19
C ILE A 560 8.40 -7.37 -8.02
N GLY A 561 8.20 -8.54 -7.40
CA GLY A 561 7.79 -9.79 -8.05
C GLY A 561 6.30 -9.83 -8.42
N ALA A 562 5.82 -8.82 -9.17
CA ALA A 562 4.42 -8.74 -9.58
C ALA A 562 4.02 -9.86 -10.54
N ASP A 563 2.88 -10.48 -10.28
CA ASP A 563 2.36 -11.59 -11.06
C ASP A 563 2.01 -11.18 -12.51
N ALA A 564 2.13 -12.11 -13.45
CA ALA A 564 1.77 -11.83 -14.85
C ALA A 564 0.26 -11.70 -15.01
N MET A 565 -0.19 -10.70 -15.77
CA MET A 565 -1.63 -10.48 -16.01
C MET A 565 -2.14 -11.29 -17.19
N TRP A 566 -1.29 -11.51 -18.18
CA TRP A 566 -1.58 -12.22 -19.43
C TRP A 566 -0.29 -12.76 -20.06
N PRO A 567 -0.36 -13.60 -21.11
CA PRO A 567 0.82 -14.00 -21.87
C PRO A 567 1.55 -12.79 -22.47
N GLN A 568 2.88 -12.77 -22.42
CA GLN A 568 3.69 -11.66 -22.95
C GLN A 568 3.41 -11.32 -24.42
N TRP A 569 2.88 -12.28 -25.19
CA TRP A 569 2.41 -12.03 -26.55
C TRP A 569 1.26 -11.01 -26.58
N CYS A 570 0.37 -11.01 -25.59
CA CYS A 570 -0.73 -10.08 -25.46
C CYS A 570 -0.25 -8.64 -25.16
N ASP A 571 0.89 -8.47 -24.50
CA ASP A 571 1.51 -7.15 -24.37
C ASP A 571 1.81 -6.51 -25.72
N GLN A 572 2.15 -7.33 -26.72
CA GLN A 572 2.43 -6.90 -28.08
C GLN A 572 1.21 -6.91 -29.00
N ASN A 573 0.11 -7.52 -28.60
CA ASN A 573 -1.10 -7.69 -29.41
C ASN A 573 -2.35 -7.52 -28.55
N PRO A 574 -2.52 -6.40 -27.82
CA PRO A 574 -3.61 -6.24 -26.88
C PRO A 574 -4.98 -6.31 -27.54
N GLU A 575 -5.10 -5.83 -28.79
CA GLU A 575 -6.33 -5.87 -29.57
C GLU A 575 -6.83 -7.27 -29.89
N LYS A 576 -5.94 -8.28 -29.82
CA LYS A 576 -6.28 -9.70 -30.06
C LYS A 576 -6.58 -10.47 -28.80
N CYS A 577 -6.24 -9.91 -27.63
CA CYS A 577 -6.42 -10.55 -26.33
C CYS A 577 -7.58 -9.94 -25.54
N LEU A 578 -7.90 -8.67 -25.78
CA LEU A 578 -9.06 -8.03 -25.17
C LEU A 578 -10.32 -8.41 -25.95
N GLU A 579 -11.35 -8.86 -25.25
CA GLU A 579 -12.63 -9.16 -25.86
C GLU A 579 -13.19 -7.92 -26.59
N PRO A 580 -13.79 -8.08 -27.77
CA PRO A 580 -14.50 -6.99 -28.44
C PRO A 580 -15.58 -6.44 -27.50
N LEU A 581 -15.72 -5.11 -27.42
CA LEU A 581 -16.89 -4.51 -26.78
C LEU A 581 -18.11 -4.98 -27.55
N ASP A 582 -19.02 -5.70 -26.89
CA ASP A 582 -20.25 -6.17 -27.51
C ASP A 582 -21.16 -4.96 -27.78
N THR A 583 -21.13 -4.46 -29.03
CA THR A 583 -21.96 -3.35 -29.48
C THR A 583 -23.40 -3.78 -29.80
N SER A 584 -23.74 -5.05 -29.56
CA SER A 584 -25.07 -5.59 -29.90
C SER A 584 -26.14 -5.31 -28.82
N TYR A 585 -25.81 -4.65 -27.74
CA TYR A 585 -26.74 -4.28 -26.65
C TYR A 585 -27.01 -2.76 -26.53
N THR A 586 -26.72 -1.95 -27.56
CA THR A 586 -27.13 -0.54 -27.59
C THR A 586 -28.43 -0.33 -28.34
#